data_5611039bc0c2fce04ae70648708ab705
#
_entry.id   5611039bc0c2fce04ae70648708ab705
#
_cell.length_a   1.000
_cell.length_b   1.000
_cell.length_c   1.000
_cell.angle_alpha   90.00
_cell.angle_beta   90.00
_cell.angle_gamma   90.00
#
_symmetry.space_group_name_H-M   'P 1'
#
loop_
_entity.id
_entity.type
_entity.pdbx_description
1 polymer ?
#
loop_
_entity_poly.entity_id
_entity_poly.type
_entity_poly.pdbx_seq_one_letter_code
_entity_poly.pdbx_strand_id
1 'polypeptide(L)'
;KVVAPMGSWTLTGTHLENHGTAEALLEIVNQPDFAFGIYAVKRHRQHDAPPRLYDLTNLQKDMSKLHGLTAAHTLTALQSLYEQRLTTYPRTDSRFITHDDLDALRKLTNGDRLASGFLDPAVRPAQPRLELTVNDAKVTGHTAILPTLQASGETLGQLGDDKRLVLTRVVRRMWEAVADDHVHDVTLVVANIDPDYDESHPNLLRISEADSRFTSCSDQTISLGWKGIEPTKTQEHDGGEDEEDAPAGNLIPVNLATGANAMPMPRSGARLVEGKIKPPKPYTEATLLAAMEHASRLLDDAGLKAALDDDESHSGGIGMPATRADVIEKLIRSAYVERKGKQLRSTEQGRNLINVVALRLKDVALTAEMEQVLSDVEHGNADPTQTESRFRAF
;
A
#
# COMPACT_ATOMS: atom_id res chain seq x y z
N LYS A 1 11.07 -1.60 23.87
CA LYS A 1 9.93 -2.51 24.08
C LYS A 1 10.36 -3.73 24.87
N VAL A 2 9.53 -4.18 25.82
CA VAL A 2 9.69 -5.49 26.49
C VAL A 2 8.96 -6.53 25.65
N VAL A 3 9.63 -7.66 25.38
CA VAL A 3 9.10 -8.77 24.57
C VAL A 3 9.05 -10.00 25.43
N ALA A 4 7.87 -10.57 25.59
CA ALA A 4 7.59 -11.73 26.43
C ALA A 4 7.17 -12.94 25.56
N PRO A 5 8.03 -13.97 25.39
CA PRO A 5 7.67 -15.18 24.68
C PRO A 5 6.69 -16.01 25.51
N MET A 6 5.54 -16.36 24.93
CA MET A 6 4.45 -17.11 25.56
C MET A 6 4.34 -18.55 24.96
N GLY A 7 5.45 -19.19 24.70
CA GLY A 7 5.51 -20.47 24.01
C GLY A 7 5.50 -20.31 22.48
N SER A 8 4.39 -20.67 21.82
CA SER A 8 4.23 -20.56 20.36
C SER A 8 3.86 -19.14 19.88
N TRP A 9 3.73 -18.19 20.78
CA TRP A 9 3.36 -16.79 20.49
C TRP A 9 4.10 -15.82 21.40
N THR A 10 3.98 -14.51 21.17
CA THR A 10 4.75 -13.49 21.86
C THR A 10 3.86 -12.32 22.22
N LEU A 11 3.95 -11.84 23.46
CA LEU A 11 3.42 -10.56 23.88
C LEU A 11 4.50 -9.48 23.74
N THR A 12 4.16 -8.35 23.12
CA THR A 12 5.06 -7.23 22.92
C THR A 12 4.49 -5.99 23.64
N GLY A 13 5.28 -5.43 24.54
CA GLY A 13 4.95 -4.21 25.26
C GLY A 13 4.98 -2.97 24.36
N THR A 14 4.37 -1.89 24.82
CA THR A 14 4.37 -0.59 24.14
C THR A 14 5.80 -0.07 23.94
N HIS A 15 5.95 0.88 23.04
CA HIS A 15 7.22 1.60 22.86
C HIS A 15 7.40 2.56 24.05
N LEU A 16 8.48 2.35 24.82
CA LEU A 16 8.86 3.19 25.96
C LEU A 16 10.02 4.08 25.55
N GLU A 17 9.91 5.37 25.74
CA GLU A 17 10.96 6.35 25.44
C GLU A 17 12.05 6.36 26.52
N ASN A 18 11.68 6.02 27.74
CA ASN A 18 12.60 6.02 28.89
C ASN A 18 13.15 4.61 29.11
N HIS A 19 14.48 4.48 29.05
CA HIS A 19 15.19 3.22 29.27
C HIS A 19 14.97 2.68 30.70
N GLY A 20 15.00 3.54 31.70
CA GLY A 20 14.77 3.14 33.11
C GLY A 20 13.36 2.57 33.35
N THR A 21 12.34 3.14 32.69
CA THR A 21 10.99 2.58 32.74
C THR A 21 10.93 1.21 32.08
N ALA A 22 11.65 1.05 30.97
CA ALA A 22 11.69 -0.24 30.26
C ALA A 22 12.42 -1.32 31.06
N GLU A 23 13.51 -0.98 31.78
CA GLU A 23 14.23 -1.89 32.69
C GLU A 23 13.35 -2.26 33.88
N ALA A 24 12.68 -1.30 34.52
CA ALA A 24 11.77 -1.56 35.61
C ALA A 24 10.62 -2.49 35.21
N LEU A 25 10.03 -2.27 34.02
CA LEU A 25 9.01 -3.16 33.48
C LEU A 25 9.56 -4.57 33.20
N LEU A 26 10.78 -4.67 32.67
CA LEU A 26 11.45 -5.96 32.43
C LEU A 26 11.68 -6.73 33.72
N GLU A 27 12.14 -6.05 34.80
CA GLU A 27 12.33 -6.66 36.12
C GLU A 27 11.03 -7.20 36.69
N ILE A 28 9.93 -6.44 36.57
CA ILE A 28 8.60 -6.86 37.03
C ILE A 28 8.13 -8.10 36.28
N VAL A 29 8.15 -8.04 34.94
CA VAL A 29 7.66 -9.13 34.09
C VAL A 29 8.43 -10.44 34.28
N ASN A 30 9.68 -10.36 34.74
CA ASN A 30 10.54 -11.53 35.03
C ASN A 30 10.48 -12.02 36.50
N GLN A 31 9.62 -11.44 37.34
CA GLN A 31 9.44 -11.99 38.69
C GLN A 31 8.84 -13.39 38.64
N PRO A 32 9.21 -14.28 39.58
CA PRO A 32 8.77 -15.70 39.55
C PRO A 32 7.26 -15.89 39.66
N ASP A 33 6.57 -14.96 40.30
CA ASP A 33 5.13 -14.94 40.56
C ASP A 33 4.35 -14.03 39.61
N PHE A 34 5.03 -13.42 38.64
CA PHE A 34 4.41 -12.53 37.68
C PHE A 34 3.44 -13.26 36.74
N ALA A 35 2.31 -12.62 36.48
CA ALA A 35 1.33 -13.07 35.51
C ALA A 35 0.75 -11.90 34.70
N PHE A 36 0.38 -12.20 33.44
CA PHE A 36 -0.40 -11.29 32.60
C PHE A 36 -1.89 -11.52 32.81
N GLY A 37 -2.64 -10.44 32.99
CA GLY A 37 -4.10 -10.45 32.85
C GLY A 37 -4.49 -10.23 31.39
N ILE A 38 -5.31 -11.10 30.82
CA ILE A 38 -5.80 -10.96 29.42
C ILE A 38 -7.00 -10.01 29.41
N TYR A 39 -6.75 -8.78 28.99
CA TYR A 39 -7.76 -7.73 28.97
C TYR A 39 -8.76 -7.88 27.81
N ALA A 40 -8.26 -8.22 26.62
CA ALA A 40 -9.11 -8.42 25.45
C ALA A 40 -8.53 -9.47 24.51
N VAL A 41 -9.42 -10.28 23.95
CA VAL A 41 -9.11 -11.16 22.81
C VAL A 41 -10.15 -10.88 21.72
N LYS A 42 -9.71 -10.30 20.61
CA LYS A 42 -10.56 -10.01 19.46
C LYS A 42 -10.17 -10.94 18.32
N ARG A 43 -11.14 -11.66 17.78
CA ARG A 43 -10.99 -12.53 16.61
C ARG A 43 -11.98 -12.11 15.57
N HIS A 44 -11.51 -11.95 14.34
CA HIS A 44 -12.38 -11.68 13.21
C HIS A 44 -11.79 -12.29 11.94
N ARG A 45 -12.67 -12.71 11.07
CA ARG A 45 -12.31 -13.11 9.70
C ARG A 45 -12.30 -11.88 8.83
N GLN A 46 -11.18 -11.65 8.16
CA GLN A 46 -11.01 -10.56 7.22
C GLN A 46 -11.03 -11.09 5.79
N HIS A 47 -11.67 -10.33 4.92
CA HIS A 47 -11.76 -10.56 3.50
C HIS A 47 -11.10 -9.38 2.79
N ASP A 48 -9.92 -9.60 2.22
CA ASP A 48 -9.25 -8.61 1.38
C ASP A 48 -9.73 -8.78 -0.05
N ALA A 49 -10.46 -7.82 -0.54
CA ALA A 49 -10.97 -7.84 -1.91
C ALA A 49 -9.82 -7.85 -2.94
N PRO A 50 -10.05 -8.42 -4.13
CA PRO A 50 -9.11 -8.38 -5.23
C PRO A 50 -8.68 -6.95 -5.58
N PRO A 51 -7.43 -6.75 -6.00
CA PRO A 51 -6.99 -5.46 -6.49
C PRO A 51 -7.70 -5.14 -7.81
N ARG A 52 -7.93 -3.86 -8.07
CA ARG A 52 -8.50 -3.42 -9.34
C ARG A 52 -7.50 -3.62 -10.49
N LEU A 53 -7.99 -3.55 -11.72
CA LEU A 53 -7.15 -3.52 -12.92
C LEU A 53 -6.13 -2.37 -12.86
N TYR A 54 -5.17 -2.35 -13.77
CA TYR A 54 -4.17 -1.29 -13.81
C TYR A 54 -4.65 -0.05 -14.54
N ASP A 55 -4.44 1.10 -13.92
CA ASP A 55 -4.10 2.36 -14.57
C ASP A 55 -2.58 2.44 -14.78
N LEU A 56 -2.11 3.51 -15.43
CA LEU A 56 -0.68 3.70 -15.65
C LEU A 56 0.11 3.86 -14.36
N THR A 57 -0.39 4.67 -13.42
CA THR A 57 0.33 4.97 -12.16
C THR A 57 0.52 3.72 -11.31
N ASN A 58 -0.52 2.91 -11.15
CA ASN A 58 -0.44 1.69 -10.35
C ASN A 58 0.47 0.63 -11.02
N LEU A 59 0.45 0.52 -12.35
CA LEU A 59 1.42 -0.33 -13.05
C LEU A 59 2.86 0.15 -12.83
N GLN A 60 3.14 1.44 -12.95
CA GLN A 60 4.47 2.01 -12.70
C GLN A 60 4.95 1.77 -11.27
N LYS A 61 4.08 1.94 -10.27
CA LYS A 61 4.39 1.65 -8.86
C LYS A 61 4.79 0.18 -8.66
N ASP A 62 4.00 -0.76 -9.19
CA ASP A 62 4.28 -2.18 -9.05
C ASP A 62 5.54 -2.60 -9.80
N MET A 63 5.77 -2.11 -11.02
CA MET A 63 7.00 -2.40 -11.77
C MET A 63 8.25 -1.86 -11.07
N SER A 64 8.16 -0.67 -10.44
CA SER A 64 9.24 -0.13 -9.63
C SER A 64 9.51 -0.97 -8.38
N LYS A 65 8.45 -1.37 -7.67
CA LYS A 65 8.55 -2.17 -6.44
C LYS A 65 9.09 -3.58 -6.72
N LEU A 66 8.50 -4.28 -7.67
CA LEU A 66 8.78 -5.70 -7.94
C LEU A 66 10.07 -5.92 -8.74
N HIS A 67 10.33 -5.04 -9.71
CA HIS A 67 11.40 -5.24 -10.69
C HIS A 67 12.43 -4.12 -10.73
N GLY A 68 12.21 -3.01 -9.99
CA GLY A 68 13.11 -1.85 -10.00
C GLY A 68 13.08 -1.05 -11.31
N LEU A 69 12.07 -1.26 -12.17
CA LEU A 69 11.90 -0.47 -13.39
C LEU A 69 11.47 0.96 -13.03
N THR A 70 12.05 1.93 -13.73
CA THR A 70 11.60 3.32 -13.58
C THR A 70 10.22 3.53 -14.20
N ALA A 71 9.51 4.56 -13.76
CA ALA A 71 8.21 4.92 -14.32
C ALA A 71 8.29 5.19 -15.84
N ALA A 72 9.38 5.84 -16.28
CA ALA A 72 9.63 6.11 -17.70
C ALA A 72 9.90 4.83 -18.51
N HIS A 73 10.71 3.91 -17.98
CA HIS A 73 10.97 2.61 -18.65
C HIS A 73 9.70 1.77 -18.73
N THR A 74 8.91 1.74 -17.66
CA THR A 74 7.60 1.07 -17.64
C THR A 74 6.68 1.62 -18.72
N LEU A 75 6.56 2.95 -18.84
CA LEU A 75 5.74 3.58 -19.87
C LEU A 75 6.25 3.28 -21.29
N THR A 76 7.56 3.33 -21.50
CA THR A 76 8.17 3.02 -22.81
C THR A 76 7.91 1.57 -23.22
N ALA A 77 8.08 0.62 -22.30
CA ALA A 77 7.78 -0.78 -22.54
C ALA A 77 6.29 -1.01 -22.86
N LEU A 78 5.41 -0.39 -22.04
CA LEU A 78 3.97 -0.49 -22.23
C LEU A 78 3.49 0.15 -23.54
N GLN A 79 4.04 1.31 -23.91
CA GLN A 79 3.76 1.95 -25.19
C GLN A 79 4.13 1.03 -26.38
N SER A 80 5.31 0.39 -26.31
CA SER A 80 5.73 -0.56 -27.32
C SER A 80 4.83 -1.81 -27.38
N LEU A 81 4.32 -2.29 -26.24
CA LEU A 81 3.35 -3.40 -26.19
C LEU A 81 2.01 -2.99 -26.83
N TYR A 82 1.54 -1.78 -26.59
CA TYR A 82 0.35 -1.23 -27.23
C TYR A 82 0.51 -1.13 -28.76
N GLU A 83 1.62 -0.61 -29.26
CA GLU A 83 1.91 -0.52 -30.69
C GLU A 83 1.97 -1.90 -31.37
N GLN A 84 2.40 -2.93 -30.62
CA GLN A 84 2.35 -4.33 -31.03
C GLN A 84 0.97 -4.97 -30.85
N ARG A 85 -0.02 -4.22 -30.38
CA ARG A 85 -1.39 -4.67 -30.09
C ARG A 85 -1.46 -5.78 -29.02
N LEU A 86 -0.52 -5.81 -28.09
CA LEU A 86 -0.50 -6.80 -27.00
C LEU A 86 -1.20 -6.30 -25.73
N THR A 87 -1.38 -4.97 -25.59
CA THR A 87 -2.14 -4.34 -24.50
C THR A 87 -3.11 -3.28 -25.02
N THR A 88 -4.08 -2.87 -24.20
CA THR A 88 -4.91 -1.69 -24.43
C THR A 88 -4.10 -0.40 -24.28
N TYR A 89 -4.74 0.76 -24.45
CA TYR A 89 -4.09 2.07 -24.42
C TYR A 89 -3.32 2.31 -23.11
N PRO A 90 -2.06 2.77 -23.16
CA PRO A 90 -1.19 2.82 -21.98
C PRO A 90 -1.44 3.99 -21.04
N ARG A 91 -1.96 5.13 -21.53
CA ARG A 91 -2.08 6.37 -20.76
C ARG A 91 -3.49 6.56 -20.22
N THR A 92 -3.95 5.60 -19.44
CA THR A 92 -5.24 5.63 -18.77
C THR A 92 -5.07 5.85 -17.28
N ASP A 93 -6.03 6.53 -16.67
CA ASP A 93 -6.22 6.70 -15.24
C ASP A 93 -7.32 5.76 -14.69
N SER A 94 -8.12 5.14 -15.57
CA SER A 94 -9.14 4.19 -15.15
C SER A 94 -8.56 2.84 -14.72
N ARG A 95 -9.11 2.30 -13.65
CA ARG A 95 -8.87 0.94 -13.14
C ARG A 95 -10.05 0.01 -13.39
N PHE A 96 -10.98 0.44 -14.28
CA PHE A 96 -12.19 -0.27 -14.62
C PHE A 96 -12.33 -0.40 -16.13
N ILE A 97 -13.20 -1.29 -16.53
CA ILE A 97 -13.72 -1.42 -17.89
C ILE A 97 -15.19 -1.03 -17.95
N THR A 98 -15.71 -0.82 -19.15
CA THR A 98 -17.15 -0.62 -19.39
C THR A 98 -17.87 -1.96 -19.53
N HIS A 99 -19.21 -1.92 -19.48
CA HIS A 99 -20.01 -3.10 -19.81
C HIS A 99 -19.78 -3.59 -21.24
N ASP A 100 -19.49 -2.69 -22.17
CA ASP A 100 -19.19 -3.06 -23.57
C ASP A 100 -17.90 -3.86 -23.70
N ASP A 101 -16.92 -3.67 -22.79
CA ASP A 101 -15.66 -4.39 -22.79
C ASP A 101 -15.75 -5.77 -22.11
N LEU A 102 -16.83 -6.05 -21.40
CA LEU A 102 -16.99 -7.27 -20.60
C LEU A 102 -16.86 -8.55 -21.45
N ASP A 103 -17.38 -8.54 -22.66
CA ASP A 103 -17.25 -9.68 -23.58
C ASP A 103 -15.79 -9.91 -24.05
N ALA A 104 -15.01 -8.85 -24.16
CA ALA A 104 -13.59 -8.97 -24.45
C ALA A 104 -12.85 -9.59 -23.25
N LEU A 105 -13.12 -9.13 -22.03
CA LEU A 105 -12.54 -9.72 -20.81
C LEU A 105 -12.96 -11.18 -20.65
N ARG A 106 -14.21 -11.54 -20.93
CA ARG A 106 -14.69 -12.94 -20.91
C ARG A 106 -13.91 -13.82 -21.89
N LYS A 107 -13.59 -13.32 -23.09
CA LYS A 107 -12.75 -14.04 -24.05
C LYS A 107 -11.30 -14.18 -23.56
N LEU A 108 -10.77 -13.18 -22.89
CA LEU A 108 -9.41 -13.20 -22.32
C LEU A 108 -9.27 -14.22 -21.17
N THR A 109 -10.32 -14.39 -20.38
CA THR A 109 -10.34 -15.32 -19.24
C THR A 109 -10.79 -16.74 -19.61
N ASN A 110 -11.36 -16.94 -20.80
CA ASN A 110 -11.71 -18.26 -21.31
C ASN A 110 -10.49 -18.95 -21.95
N GLY A 111 -10.25 -20.20 -21.54
CA GLY A 111 -9.16 -21.02 -22.11
C GLY A 111 -7.80 -20.76 -21.48
N ASP A 112 -6.77 -21.42 -22.03
CA ASP A 112 -5.43 -21.45 -21.43
C ASP A 112 -4.45 -20.43 -22.04
N ARG A 113 -4.88 -19.66 -23.02
CA ARG A 113 -3.99 -18.78 -23.81
C ARG A 113 -3.23 -17.77 -22.96
N LEU A 114 -3.91 -17.13 -22.02
CA LEU A 114 -3.33 -16.16 -21.09
C LEU A 114 -2.99 -16.76 -19.70
N ALA A 115 -3.20 -18.04 -19.50
CA ALA A 115 -2.66 -18.77 -18.35
C ALA A 115 -1.29 -19.33 -18.66
N SER A 116 -1.16 -20.04 -19.78
CA SER A 116 0.10 -20.67 -20.20
C SER A 116 1.21 -19.64 -20.43
N GLY A 117 2.32 -19.79 -19.73
CA GLY A 117 3.49 -18.91 -19.79
C GLY A 117 3.43 -17.64 -18.92
N PHE A 118 2.27 -17.27 -18.39
CA PHE A 118 2.11 -16.08 -17.55
C PHE A 118 1.91 -16.41 -16.07
N LEU A 119 1.24 -17.50 -15.76
CA LEU A 119 0.98 -17.97 -14.39
C LEU A 119 0.92 -19.49 -14.35
N ASP A 120 1.01 -20.05 -13.16
CA ASP A 120 0.75 -21.46 -12.94
C ASP A 120 -0.75 -21.74 -13.16
N PRO A 121 -1.14 -22.67 -14.05
CA PRO A 121 -2.53 -23.03 -14.29
C PRO A 121 -3.31 -23.41 -13.01
N ALA A 122 -2.63 -23.96 -12.00
CA ALA A 122 -3.23 -24.35 -10.73
C ALA A 122 -3.77 -23.18 -9.89
N VAL A 123 -3.24 -21.96 -10.11
CA VAL A 123 -3.68 -20.75 -9.37
C VAL A 123 -4.72 -19.94 -10.14
N ARG A 124 -5.10 -20.38 -11.32
CA ARG A 124 -6.13 -19.70 -12.13
C ARG A 124 -7.50 -19.80 -11.44
N PRO A 125 -8.24 -18.69 -11.28
CA PRO A 125 -9.59 -18.72 -10.76
C PRO A 125 -10.50 -19.66 -11.57
N ALA A 126 -11.16 -20.59 -10.91
CA ALA A 126 -12.09 -21.53 -11.57
C ALA A 126 -13.35 -20.82 -12.07
N GLN A 127 -13.79 -19.78 -11.36
CA GLN A 127 -14.96 -18.96 -11.67
C GLN A 127 -14.58 -17.48 -11.59
N PRO A 128 -14.03 -16.88 -12.66
CA PRO A 128 -13.63 -15.48 -12.64
C PRO A 128 -14.81 -14.54 -12.40
N ARG A 129 -14.70 -13.62 -11.45
CA ARG A 129 -15.72 -12.64 -11.06
C ARG A 129 -15.58 -11.36 -11.90
N LEU A 130 -15.93 -11.42 -13.18
CA LEU A 130 -15.68 -10.36 -14.15
C LEU A 130 -16.35 -9.03 -13.79
N GLU A 131 -17.54 -9.06 -13.21
CA GLU A 131 -18.32 -7.88 -12.83
C GLU A 131 -17.61 -6.96 -11.83
N LEU A 132 -16.64 -7.47 -11.06
CA LEU A 132 -15.84 -6.66 -10.15
C LEU A 132 -14.99 -5.61 -10.86
N THR A 133 -14.72 -5.80 -12.15
CA THR A 133 -13.88 -4.92 -12.96
C THR A 133 -14.67 -3.87 -13.71
N VAL A 134 -16.02 -3.92 -13.69
CA VAL A 134 -16.89 -3.04 -14.48
C VAL A 134 -17.35 -1.85 -13.66
N ASN A 135 -17.18 -0.66 -14.21
CA ASN A 135 -17.79 0.57 -13.69
C ASN A 135 -17.73 1.66 -14.75
N ASP A 136 -18.84 1.85 -15.49
CA ASP A 136 -18.92 2.81 -16.60
C ASP A 136 -18.72 4.26 -16.13
N ALA A 137 -19.16 4.63 -14.93
CA ALA A 137 -19.03 5.97 -14.40
C ALA A 137 -17.54 6.34 -14.12
N LYS A 138 -16.69 5.33 -13.89
CA LYS A 138 -15.24 5.50 -13.66
C LYS A 138 -14.37 5.26 -14.90
N VAL A 139 -14.98 5.35 -16.10
CA VAL A 139 -14.28 5.26 -17.38
C VAL A 139 -14.62 6.51 -18.19
N THR A 140 -13.86 7.57 -18.00
CA THR A 140 -14.12 8.88 -18.65
C THR A 140 -13.50 9.02 -20.04
N GLY A 141 -12.56 8.16 -20.42
CA GLY A 141 -11.91 8.22 -21.73
C GLY A 141 -11.42 6.86 -22.20
N HIS A 142 -10.50 6.27 -21.47
CA HIS A 142 -9.92 4.96 -21.77
C HIS A 142 -10.16 3.99 -20.62
N THR A 143 -10.40 2.74 -20.95
CA THR A 143 -10.54 1.66 -19.98
C THR A 143 -9.19 1.31 -19.35
N ALA A 144 -9.21 0.50 -18.29
CA ALA A 144 -8.01 -0.02 -17.64
C ALA A 144 -7.05 -0.71 -18.62
N ILE A 145 -5.78 -0.82 -18.23
CA ILE A 145 -4.77 -1.54 -18.99
C ILE A 145 -5.03 -3.05 -18.90
N LEU A 146 -5.33 -3.64 -20.04
CA LEU A 146 -5.57 -5.07 -20.21
C LEU A 146 -4.65 -5.65 -21.30
N PRO A 147 -4.35 -6.96 -21.26
CA PRO A 147 -3.81 -7.65 -22.42
C PRO A 147 -4.87 -7.70 -23.51
N THR A 148 -4.45 -7.93 -24.75
CA THR A 148 -5.36 -8.22 -25.86
C THR A 148 -5.39 -9.72 -26.18
N LEU A 149 -6.29 -10.13 -27.08
CA LEU A 149 -6.34 -11.50 -27.59
C LEU A 149 -5.11 -11.89 -28.45
N GLN A 150 -4.22 -10.95 -28.77
CA GLN A 150 -2.96 -11.25 -29.46
C GLN A 150 -1.84 -11.65 -28.51
N ALA A 151 -1.98 -11.34 -27.21
CA ALA A 151 -1.04 -11.79 -26.20
C ALA A 151 -1.16 -13.33 -26.01
N SER A 152 0.00 -14.00 -25.88
CA SER A 152 0.10 -15.44 -25.65
C SER A 152 1.46 -15.78 -25.04
N GLY A 153 1.64 -16.99 -24.54
CA GLY A 153 2.94 -17.48 -24.07
C GLY A 153 4.01 -17.49 -25.18
N GLU A 154 3.61 -17.70 -26.43
CA GLU A 154 4.52 -17.64 -27.59
C GLU A 154 5.00 -16.20 -27.84
N THR A 155 4.07 -15.23 -27.91
CA THR A 155 4.43 -13.81 -28.07
C THR A 155 5.28 -13.32 -26.91
N LEU A 156 5.03 -13.80 -25.68
CA LEU A 156 5.84 -13.47 -24.49
C LEU A 156 7.31 -13.87 -24.69
N GLY A 157 7.56 -15.07 -25.24
CA GLY A 157 8.92 -15.58 -25.48
C GLY A 157 9.73 -14.76 -26.51
N GLN A 158 9.06 -13.96 -27.35
CA GLN A 158 9.69 -13.12 -28.37
C GLN A 158 10.01 -11.70 -27.88
N LEU A 159 9.55 -11.32 -26.67
CA LEU A 159 9.73 -9.99 -26.12
C LEU A 159 11.07 -9.85 -25.39
N GLY A 160 11.67 -8.67 -25.47
CA GLY A 160 12.78 -8.29 -24.58
C GLY A 160 12.33 -8.18 -23.12
N ASP A 161 13.30 -8.20 -22.20
CA ASP A 161 13.07 -8.38 -20.76
C ASP A 161 12.05 -7.40 -20.16
N ASP A 162 12.21 -6.10 -20.37
CA ASP A 162 11.28 -5.10 -19.78
C ASP A 162 9.85 -5.29 -20.28
N LYS A 163 9.66 -5.52 -21.60
CA LYS A 163 8.34 -5.76 -22.19
C LYS A 163 7.72 -7.06 -21.67
N ARG A 164 8.54 -8.10 -21.52
CA ARG A 164 8.10 -9.39 -20.95
C ARG A 164 7.62 -9.23 -19.51
N LEU A 165 8.38 -8.51 -18.67
CA LEU A 165 8.00 -8.22 -17.29
C LEU A 165 6.69 -7.42 -17.21
N VAL A 166 6.57 -6.33 -17.99
CA VAL A 166 5.37 -5.49 -18.02
C VAL A 166 4.14 -6.28 -18.49
N LEU A 167 4.24 -7.03 -19.60
CA LEU A 167 3.10 -7.82 -20.10
C LEU A 167 2.70 -8.91 -19.09
N THR A 168 3.67 -9.60 -18.50
CA THR A 168 3.39 -10.61 -17.46
C THR A 168 2.66 -9.99 -16.29
N ARG A 169 3.09 -8.82 -15.83
CA ARG A 169 2.42 -8.15 -14.70
C ARG A 169 1.00 -7.71 -15.04
N VAL A 170 0.77 -7.20 -16.25
CA VAL A 170 -0.57 -6.82 -16.73
C VAL A 170 -1.51 -8.05 -16.78
N VAL A 171 -1.04 -9.16 -17.32
CA VAL A 171 -1.84 -10.41 -17.38
C VAL A 171 -2.14 -10.94 -15.99
N ARG A 172 -1.16 -10.98 -15.09
CA ARG A 172 -1.37 -11.42 -13.70
C ARG A 172 -2.37 -10.54 -12.97
N ARG A 173 -2.27 -9.20 -13.10
CA ARG A 173 -3.24 -8.28 -12.51
C ARG A 173 -4.65 -8.49 -13.04
N MET A 174 -4.82 -8.79 -14.32
CA MET A 174 -6.13 -9.16 -14.87
C MET A 174 -6.71 -10.37 -14.14
N TRP A 175 -5.91 -11.41 -13.91
CA TRP A 175 -6.36 -12.59 -13.18
C TRP A 175 -6.59 -12.32 -11.69
N GLU A 176 -5.73 -11.53 -11.04
CA GLU A 176 -5.94 -11.08 -9.65
C GLU A 176 -7.27 -10.34 -9.50
N ALA A 177 -7.58 -9.41 -10.42
CA ALA A 177 -8.75 -8.56 -10.34
C ALA A 177 -10.09 -9.32 -10.43
N VAL A 178 -10.09 -10.51 -11.02
CA VAL A 178 -11.28 -11.36 -11.18
C VAL A 178 -11.28 -12.58 -10.24
N ALA A 179 -10.30 -12.69 -9.36
CA ALA A 179 -10.17 -13.82 -8.43
C ALA A 179 -11.04 -13.64 -7.17
N ASP A 180 -11.03 -14.67 -6.32
CA ASP A 180 -11.68 -14.61 -5.01
C ASP A 180 -10.90 -13.74 -4.04
N ASP A 181 -11.57 -13.32 -2.97
CA ASP A 181 -10.96 -12.59 -1.86
C ASP A 181 -9.85 -13.43 -1.21
N HIS A 182 -8.80 -12.75 -0.76
CA HIS A 182 -7.90 -13.33 0.22
C HIS A 182 -8.61 -13.35 1.57
N VAL A 183 -8.71 -14.53 2.18
CA VAL A 183 -9.42 -14.72 3.46
C VAL A 183 -8.43 -15.12 4.52
N HIS A 184 -8.42 -14.41 5.64
CA HIS A 184 -7.55 -14.70 6.76
C HIS A 184 -8.22 -14.41 8.11
N ASP A 185 -7.83 -15.15 9.14
CA ASP A 185 -8.29 -14.95 10.51
C ASP A 185 -7.27 -14.15 11.31
N VAL A 186 -7.70 -12.97 11.75
CA VAL A 186 -6.89 -12.07 12.58
C VAL A 186 -7.29 -12.26 14.05
N THR A 187 -6.30 -12.52 14.89
CA THR A 187 -6.46 -12.55 16.36
C THR A 187 -5.60 -11.47 16.97
N LEU A 188 -6.22 -10.56 17.72
CA LEU A 188 -5.55 -9.53 18.51
C LEU A 188 -5.75 -9.84 19.99
N VAL A 189 -4.66 -9.91 20.74
CA VAL A 189 -4.64 -10.03 22.20
C VAL A 189 -4.13 -8.73 22.80
N VAL A 190 -4.81 -8.26 23.82
CA VAL A 190 -4.33 -7.18 24.69
C VAL A 190 -4.22 -7.72 26.10
N ALA A 191 -3.05 -7.61 26.68
CA ALA A 191 -2.73 -8.04 28.03
C ALA A 191 -2.13 -6.86 28.82
N ASN A 192 -2.37 -6.86 30.12
CA ASN A 192 -1.74 -5.95 31.07
C ASN A 192 -1.13 -6.79 32.21
N ILE A 193 -0.48 -6.13 33.15
CA ILE A 193 -0.14 -6.75 34.44
C ILE A 193 -1.44 -7.24 35.09
N ASP A 194 -1.41 -8.43 35.66
CA ASP A 194 -2.59 -8.98 36.35
C ASP A 194 -2.97 -8.09 37.55
N PRO A 195 -4.26 -7.71 37.73
CA PRO A 195 -4.66 -6.83 38.80
C PRO A 195 -4.34 -7.38 40.23
N ASP A 196 -4.47 -8.69 40.41
CA ASP A 196 -4.16 -9.31 41.71
C ASP A 196 -2.65 -9.26 42.02
N TYR A 197 -1.82 -9.33 40.98
CA TYR A 197 -0.38 -9.13 41.08
C TYR A 197 -0.05 -7.66 41.42
N ASP A 198 -0.70 -6.70 40.79
CA ASP A 198 -0.49 -5.26 41.00
C ASP A 198 -0.85 -4.85 42.43
N GLU A 199 -1.96 -5.35 43.00
CA GLU A 199 -2.35 -5.11 44.38
C GLU A 199 -1.36 -5.65 45.42
N SER A 200 -0.72 -6.77 45.13
CA SER A 200 0.29 -7.41 45.99
C SER A 200 1.67 -6.76 45.91
N HIS A 201 1.93 -5.94 44.88
CA HIS A 201 3.21 -5.31 44.59
C HIS A 201 3.13 -3.78 44.47
N PRO A 202 2.83 -3.02 45.55
CA PRO A 202 2.55 -1.59 45.51
C PRO A 202 3.68 -0.71 44.95
N ASN A 203 4.89 -1.24 44.77
CA ASN A 203 6.00 -0.53 44.13
C ASN A 203 5.89 -0.43 42.59
N LEU A 204 4.90 -1.12 41.98
CA LEU A 204 4.57 -1.04 40.56
C LEU A 204 3.88 0.29 40.17
N LEU A 205 3.36 1.05 41.14
CA LEU A 205 2.66 2.34 40.94
C LEU A 205 3.44 3.41 40.14
N ARG A 206 4.67 3.09 39.67
CA ARG A 206 5.50 3.97 38.83
C ARG A 206 5.34 3.74 37.35
N ILE A 207 4.66 2.68 36.93
CA ILE A 207 4.46 2.35 35.51
C ILE A 207 2.99 2.69 35.19
N SER A 208 2.78 3.53 34.18
CA SER A 208 1.41 3.87 33.76
C SER A 208 0.71 2.67 33.16
N GLU A 209 -0.62 2.62 33.24
CA GLU A 209 -1.42 1.57 32.58
C GLU A 209 -1.12 1.47 31.06
N ALA A 210 -0.86 2.61 30.42
CA ALA A 210 -0.49 2.64 29.01
C ALA A 210 0.89 1.99 28.75
N ASP A 211 1.86 2.20 29.65
CA ASP A 211 3.20 1.67 29.56
C ASP A 211 3.27 0.18 29.91
N SER A 212 2.32 -0.33 30.71
CA SER A 212 2.21 -1.73 31.09
C SER A 212 1.40 -2.59 30.11
N ARG A 213 0.92 -2.00 29.00
CA ARG A 213 0.13 -2.70 27.99
C ARG A 213 1.02 -3.55 27.08
N PHE A 214 0.58 -4.78 26.88
CA PHE A 214 1.20 -5.72 25.93
C PHE A 214 0.18 -6.14 24.87
N THR A 215 0.65 -6.33 23.65
CA THR A 215 -0.17 -6.77 22.53
C THR A 215 0.44 -7.98 21.84
N SER A 216 -0.42 -8.76 21.22
CA SER A 216 -0.01 -9.81 20.29
C SER A 216 -1.01 -9.87 19.14
N CYS A 217 -0.49 -10.06 17.93
CA CYS A 217 -1.30 -10.24 16.74
C CYS A 217 -0.90 -11.54 16.06
N SER A 218 -1.90 -12.30 15.60
CA SER A 218 -1.73 -13.47 14.74
C SER A 218 -2.58 -13.26 13.50
N ASP A 219 -2.01 -13.55 12.35
CA ASP A 219 -2.68 -13.50 11.05
C ASP A 219 -2.53 -14.87 10.39
N GLN A 220 -3.65 -15.57 10.21
CA GLN A 220 -3.67 -16.93 9.67
C GLN A 220 -4.45 -16.96 8.37
N THR A 221 -3.75 -17.17 7.26
CA THR A 221 -4.38 -17.33 5.95
C THR A 221 -5.27 -18.57 5.91
N ILE A 222 -6.52 -18.38 5.53
CA ILE A 222 -7.52 -19.45 5.30
C ILE A 222 -7.62 -19.75 3.81
N SER A 223 -7.66 -18.71 2.96
CA SER A 223 -7.64 -18.85 1.50
C SER A 223 -6.76 -17.78 0.89
N LEU A 224 -5.84 -18.19 0.04
CA LEU A 224 -4.96 -17.25 -0.67
C LEU A 224 -5.75 -16.32 -1.60
N GLY A 225 -6.82 -16.80 -2.24
CA GLY A 225 -7.58 -16.03 -3.21
C GLY A 225 -6.64 -15.41 -4.26
N TRP A 226 -6.85 -14.12 -4.55
CA TRP A 226 -6.03 -13.38 -5.52
C TRP A 226 -4.53 -13.33 -5.20
N LYS A 227 -4.14 -13.40 -3.92
CA LYS A 227 -2.71 -13.42 -3.52
C LYS A 227 -1.98 -14.67 -3.98
N GLY A 228 -2.71 -15.75 -4.32
CA GLY A 228 -2.12 -16.98 -4.84
C GLY A 228 -1.65 -16.89 -6.30
N ILE A 229 -2.09 -15.88 -7.06
CA ILE A 229 -1.77 -15.72 -8.49
C ILE A 229 -0.32 -15.28 -8.71
N GLU A 230 0.20 -14.44 -7.85
CA GLU A 230 1.62 -14.11 -7.85
C GLU A 230 2.31 -14.95 -6.77
N PRO A 231 3.28 -15.82 -7.14
CA PRO A 231 4.05 -16.54 -6.15
C PRO A 231 4.74 -15.51 -5.26
N THR A 232 4.42 -15.55 -3.99
CA THR A 232 5.03 -14.70 -2.96
C THR A 232 6.54 -14.96 -3.00
N LYS A 233 7.30 -14.15 -3.71
CA LYS A 233 8.65 -13.89 -3.24
C LYS A 233 8.42 -13.32 -1.86
N THR A 234 8.94 -14.02 -0.84
CA THR A 234 8.99 -13.53 0.54
C THR A 234 9.07 -12.02 0.47
N GLN A 235 8.00 -11.34 0.88
CA GLN A 235 7.99 -9.89 0.91
C GLN A 235 9.15 -9.53 1.82
N GLU A 236 10.27 -9.08 1.26
CA GLU A 236 11.10 -8.18 2.00
C GLU A 236 10.15 -7.01 2.29
N HIS A 237 9.65 -6.98 3.51
CA HIS A 237 8.82 -5.92 4.03
C HIS A 237 9.54 -4.62 3.76
N ASP A 238 9.10 -3.93 2.74
CA ASP A 238 9.39 -2.51 2.57
C ASP A 238 8.46 -1.81 3.56
N GLY A 239 8.90 -1.84 4.85
CA GLY A 239 8.11 -1.46 6.00
C GLY A 239 7.50 -0.08 5.83
N GLY A 240 6.20 -0.05 5.63
CA GLY A 240 5.37 1.07 6.05
C GLY A 240 5.46 1.16 7.57
N GLU A 241 5.68 2.36 8.10
CA GLU A 241 6.06 2.59 9.51
C GLU A 241 5.00 2.24 10.55
N ASP A 242 3.83 1.72 10.19
CA ASP A 242 2.69 1.56 11.10
C ASP A 242 2.11 0.13 11.21
N GLU A 243 2.62 -0.85 10.49
CA GLU A 243 2.27 -2.24 10.77
C GLU A 243 3.32 -2.84 11.71
N GLU A 244 3.00 -2.93 13.00
CA GLU A 244 3.73 -3.79 13.93
C GLU A 244 3.62 -5.22 13.41
N ASP A 245 4.68 -5.65 12.72
CA ASP A 245 4.78 -6.98 12.17
C ASP A 245 4.41 -8.01 13.23
N ALA A 246 3.29 -8.70 13.03
CA ALA A 246 3.07 -9.93 13.75
C ALA A 246 4.25 -10.85 13.42
N PRO A 247 5.02 -11.30 14.40
CA PRO A 247 6.15 -12.17 14.11
C PRO A 247 5.65 -13.38 13.33
N ALA A 248 6.29 -13.66 12.18
CA ALA A 248 5.93 -14.80 11.36
C ALA A 248 5.92 -16.07 12.23
N GLY A 249 4.79 -16.77 12.26
CA GLY A 249 4.60 -17.96 13.09
C GLY A 249 4.06 -17.71 14.49
N ASN A 250 3.51 -16.54 14.78
CA ASN A 250 2.85 -16.24 16.06
C ASN A 250 1.52 -17.01 16.17
N LEU A 251 1.51 -18.13 16.90
CA LEU A 251 0.36 -19.04 17.02
C LEU A 251 -0.36 -18.80 18.34
N ILE A 252 -1.28 -17.84 18.37
CA ILE A 252 -2.12 -17.57 19.55
C ILE A 252 -3.11 -18.72 19.77
N PRO A 253 -3.21 -19.30 20.99
CA PRO A 253 -4.12 -20.40 21.27
C PRO A 253 -5.59 -20.02 20.99
N VAL A 254 -6.31 -20.91 20.29
CA VAL A 254 -7.72 -20.68 19.93
C VAL A 254 -8.65 -20.60 21.14
N ASN A 255 -8.30 -21.24 22.24
CA ASN A 255 -9.05 -21.26 23.50
C ASN A 255 -8.72 -20.07 24.44
N LEU A 256 -7.77 -19.21 24.08
CA LEU A 256 -7.49 -17.99 24.85
C LEU A 256 -8.71 -17.08 24.83
N ALA A 257 -9.20 -16.69 26.01
CA ALA A 257 -10.37 -15.84 26.17
C ALA A 257 -10.07 -14.60 27.01
N THR A 258 -10.88 -13.55 26.83
CA THR A 258 -10.85 -12.34 27.67
C THR A 258 -11.22 -12.74 29.12
N GLY A 259 -10.49 -12.18 30.10
CA GLY A 259 -10.69 -12.50 31.52
C GLY A 259 -10.29 -13.93 31.88
N ALA A 260 -9.56 -14.62 31.00
CA ALA A 260 -8.93 -15.88 31.36
C ALA A 260 -7.98 -15.66 32.55
N ASN A 261 -7.86 -16.71 33.40
CA ASN A 261 -6.98 -16.67 34.58
C ASN A 261 -5.60 -16.12 34.23
N ALA A 262 -4.98 -15.48 35.23
CA ALA A 262 -3.62 -14.99 35.17
C ALA A 262 -2.68 -15.92 34.38
N MET A 263 -2.02 -15.37 33.37
CA MET A 263 -1.12 -16.14 32.50
C MET A 263 0.32 -15.95 32.97
N PRO A 264 0.92 -16.94 33.63
CA PRO A 264 2.26 -16.82 34.16
C PRO A 264 3.30 -16.67 33.05
N MET A 265 4.37 -15.95 33.37
CA MET A 265 5.49 -15.81 32.46
C MET A 265 6.23 -17.15 32.31
N PRO A 266 6.52 -17.60 31.06
CA PRO A 266 7.32 -18.81 30.86
C PRO A 266 8.75 -18.66 31.39
N ARG A 267 9.39 -19.75 31.73
CA ARG A 267 10.77 -19.78 32.25
C ARG A 267 11.82 -19.18 31.30
N SER A 268 11.50 -19.03 30.02
CA SER A 268 12.37 -18.36 29.05
C SER A 268 12.61 -16.88 29.34
N GLY A 269 11.74 -16.27 30.18
CA GLY A 269 11.85 -14.86 30.56
C GLY A 269 11.53 -13.87 29.43
N ALA A 270 11.14 -12.66 29.83
CA ALA A 270 11.02 -11.53 28.93
C ALA A 270 12.39 -10.92 28.64
N ARG A 271 12.49 -10.20 27.52
CA ARG A 271 13.71 -9.49 27.13
C ARG A 271 13.41 -8.07 26.68
N LEU A 272 14.37 -7.19 26.87
CA LEU A 272 14.33 -5.84 26.31
C LEU A 272 14.78 -5.88 24.84
N VAL A 273 13.99 -5.26 23.97
CA VAL A 273 14.35 -5.00 22.59
C VAL A 273 14.48 -3.51 22.40
N GLU A 274 15.70 -3.06 22.16
CA GLU A 274 15.98 -1.66 21.86
C GLU A 274 15.65 -1.35 20.42
N GLY A 275 14.88 -0.29 20.20
CA GLY A 275 14.60 0.29 18.89
C GLY A 275 15.36 1.61 18.72
N LYS A 276 15.67 1.96 17.49
CA LYS A 276 16.16 3.30 17.13
C LYS A 276 15.10 3.98 16.28
N ILE A 277 14.72 5.20 16.67
CA ILE A 277 13.92 6.05 15.81
C ILE A 277 14.73 6.30 14.53
N LYS A 278 14.18 5.86 13.41
CA LYS A 278 14.82 6.07 12.11
C LYS A 278 14.16 7.28 11.44
N PRO A 279 14.94 8.14 10.76
CA PRO A 279 14.33 9.18 9.95
C PRO A 279 13.48 8.55 8.83
N PRO A 280 12.47 9.27 8.30
CA PRO A 280 11.68 8.80 7.17
C PRO A 280 12.57 8.31 6.03
N LYS A 281 12.21 7.21 5.41
CA LYS A 281 12.96 6.66 4.29
C LYS A 281 12.91 7.63 3.10
N PRO A 282 14.00 7.79 2.33
CA PRO A 282 13.96 8.54 1.08
C PRO A 282 12.95 7.93 0.12
N TYR A 283 12.31 8.76 -0.69
CA TYR A 283 11.37 8.29 -1.70
C TYR A 283 12.04 7.33 -2.68
N THR A 284 11.30 6.30 -3.07
CA THR A 284 11.50 5.54 -4.31
C THR A 284 10.58 6.11 -5.38
N GLU A 285 10.72 5.69 -6.64
CA GLU A 285 9.75 6.12 -7.66
C GLU A 285 8.32 5.68 -7.32
N ALA A 286 8.16 4.46 -6.82
CA ALA A 286 6.86 3.96 -6.39
C ALA A 286 6.23 4.82 -5.28
N THR A 287 7.00 5.14 -4.24
CA THR A 287 6.50 5.95 -3.12
C THR A 287 6.32 7.43 -3.49
N LEU A 288 7.13 7.98 -4.40
CA LEU A 288 6.93 9.33 -4.91
C LEU A 288 5.67 9.42 -5.78
N LEU A 289 5.43 8.46 -6.68
CA LEU A 289 4.20 8.40 -7.46
C LEU A 289 2.97 8.27 -6.57
N ALA A 290 3.04 7.46 -5.51
CA ALA A 290 1.97 7.36 -4.52
C ALA A 290 1.75 8.67 -3.76
N ALA A 291 2.82 9.39 -3.39
CA ALA A 291 2.72 10.70 -2.74
C ALA A 291 2.12 11.76 -3.69
N MET A 292 2.44 11.72 -4.98
CA MET A 292 1.82 12.61 -5.98
C MET A 292 0.33 12.30 -6.18
N GLU A 293 -0.05 11.02 -6.21
CA GLU A 293 -1.44 10.57 -6.35
C GLU A 293 -2.30 10.95 -5.14
N HIS A 294 -1.73 10.87 -3.94
CA HIS A 294 -2.41 11.17 -2.68
C HIS A 294 -1.97 12.48 -2.05
N ALA A 295 -1.65 13.49 -2.87
CA ALA A 295 -1.18 14.79 -2.42
C ALA A 295 -2.20 15.54 -1.54
N SER A 296 -3.49 15.24 -1.66
CA SER A 296 -4.57 15.72 -0.80
C SER A 296 -4.31 15.50 0.70
N ARG A 297 -3.55 14.43 1.05
CA ARG A 297 -3.19 14.14 2.46
C ARG A 297 -2.31 15.20 3.10
N LEU A 298 -1.67 16.06 2.31
CA LEU A 298 -0.83 17.18 2.77
C LEU A 298 -1.65 18.45 3.07
N LEU A 299 -2.95 18.44 2.81
CA LEU A 299 -3.85 19.56 3.02
C LEU A 299 -4.62 19.38 4.33
N ASP A 300 -4.93 20.49 5.02
CA ASP A 300 -5.79 20.49 6.21
C ASP A 300 -7.25 20.83 5.86
N ASP A 301 -7.48 21.66 4.85
CA ASP A 301 -8.80 22.09 4.41
C ASP A 301 -9.56 20.95 3.71
N ALA A 302 -10.78 20.66 4.16
CA ALA A 302 -11.60 19.57 3.65
C ALA A 302 -12.08 19.79 2.20
N GLY A 303 -12.35 21.04 1.82
CA GLY A 303 -12.76 21.40 0.45
C GLY A 303 -11.62 21.20 -0.54
N LEU A 304 -10.42 21.68 -0.19
CA LEU A 304 -9.22 21.50 -1.00
C LEU A 304 -8.79 20.02 -1.07
N LYS A 305 -8.99 19.24 0.00
CA LYS A 305 -8.80 17.79 -0.06
C LYS A 305 -9.70 17.16 -1.11
N ALA A 306 -10.99 17.46 -1.05
CA ALA A 306 -11.98 16.90 -1.99
C ALA A 306 -11.66 17.27 -3.44
N ALA A 307 -11.16 18.50 -3.70
CA ALA A 307 -10.77 18.95 -5.04
C ALA A 307 -9.54 18.23 -5.60
N LEU A 308 -8.69 17.64 -4.73
CA LEU A 308 -7.49 16.89 -5.12
C LEU A 308 -7.65 15.37 -4.96
N ASP A 309 -8.74 14.90 -4.41
CA ASP A 309 -8.99 13.47 -4.29
C ASP A 309 -9.50 12.89 -5.62
N ASP A 310 -9.24 11.60 -5.80
CA ASP A 310 -9.77 10.83 -6.92
C ASP A 310 -11.29 10.71 -6.80
N ASP A 311 -12.02 11.16 -7.81
CA ASP A 311 -13.46 11.07 -7.89
C ASP A 311 -13.94 10.28 -9.14
N GLU A 312 -15.21 10.43 -9.52
CA GLU A 312 -15.77 9.74 -10.68
C GLU A 312 -15.33 10.37 -12.01
N SER A 313 -14.89 11.63 -12.00
CA SER A 313 -14.59 12.42 -13.21
C SER A 313 -13.10 12.55 -13.51
N HIS A 314 -12.23 12.48 -12.52
CA HIS A 314 -10.77 12.63 -12.71
C HIS A 314 -9.95 11.86 -11.69
N SER A 315 -8.70 11.57 -12.04
CA SER A 315 -7.73 11.00 -11.12
C SER A 315 -7.11 12.08 -10.25
N GLY A 316 -7.12 11.86 -8.92
CA GLY A 316 -6.62 12.80 -7.95
C GLY A 316 -5.11 13.04 -7.96
N GLY A 317 -4.70 14.01 -7.16
CA GLY A 317 -3.29 14.31 -6.85
C GLY A 317 -2.65 15.34 -7.75
N ILE A 318 -1.31 15.42 -7.69
CA ILE A 318 -0.50 16.37 -8.46
C ILE A 318 -0.06 15.76 -9.78
N GLY A 319 -0.33 16.45 -10.88
CA GLY A 319 0.02 16.05 -12.25
C GLY A 319 -0.79 14.85 -12.73
N MET A 320 -1.00 14.80 -14.04
CA MET A 320 -1.72 13.67 -14.66
C MET A 320 -0.87 12.40 -14.68
N PRO A 321 -1.45 11.22 -14.53
CA PRO A 321 -0.75 9.93 -14.60
C PRO A 321 0.20 9.82 -15.79
N ALA A 322 -0.22 10.31 -16.96
CA ALA A 322 0.56 10.29 -18.19
C ALA A 322 1.84 11.11 -18.16
N THR A 323 1.95 12.13 -17.30
CA THR A 323 3.07 13.10 -17.26
C THR A 323 3.95 12.98 -16.01
N ARG A 324 3.51 12.29 -14.95
CA ARG A 324 4.28 12.15 -13.70
C ARG A 324 5.69 11.60 -13.93
N ALA A 325 5.81 10.56 -14.76
CA ALA A 325 7.10 9.98 -15.11
C ALA A 325 8.04 10.98 -15.79
N ASP A 326 7.54 11.75 -16.75
CA ASP A 326 8.32 12.75 -17.48
C ASP A 326 8.78 13.89 -16.56
N VAL A 327 7.96 14.29 -15.59
CA VAL A 327 8.33 15.30 -14.58
C VAL A 327 9.49 14.78 -13.72
N ILE A 328 9.43 13.53 -13.24
CA ILE A 328 10.51 12.91 -12.47
C ILE A 328 11.79 12.88 -13.28
N GLU A 329 11.74 12.42 -14.53
CA GLU A 329 12.91 12.38 -15.42
C GLU A 329 13.46 13.78 -15.72
N LYS A 330 12.60 14.78 -15.87
CA LYS A 330 13.01 16.18 -16.05
C LYS A 330 13.77 16.70 -14.83
N LEU A 331 13.29 16.43 -13.63
CA LEU A 331 13.97 16.83 -12.39
C LEU A 331 15.36 16.19 -12.26
N ILE A 332 15.49 14.92 -12.69
CA ILE A 332 16.76 14.20 -12.67
C ILE A 332 17.72 14.74 -13.72
N ARG A 333 17.25 14.94 -14.96
CA ARG A 333 18.07 15.55 -16.04
C ARG A 333 18.54 16.96 -15.70
N SER A 334 17.73 17.72 -14.97
CA SER A 334 18.08 19.06 -14.50
C SER A 334 18.96 19.05 -13.24
N ALA A 335 19.39 17.88 -12.77
CA ALA A 335 20.19 17.69 -11.57
C ALA A 335 19.56 18.28 -10.28
N TYR A 336 18.25 18.41 -10.20
CA TYR A 336 17.53 18.79 -8.98
C TYR A 336 17.26 17.59 -8.07
N VAL A 337 17.14 16.40 -8.66
CA VAL A 337 16.99 15.10 -8.00
C VAL A 337 18.02 14.13 -8.56
N GLU A 338 18.55 13.26 -7.75
CA GLU A 338 19.45 12.17 -8.17
C GLU A 338 18.87 10.80 -7.79
N ARG A 339 19.17 9.76 -8.58
CA ARG A 339 18.89 8.36 -8.22
C ARG A 339 20.10 7.75 -7.53
N LYS A 340 19.91 7.17 -6.35
CA LYS A 340 20.90 6.33 -5.65
C LYS A 340 20.29 4.94 -5.41
N GLY A 341 20.58 4.00 -6.29
CA GLY A 341 19.91 2.71 -6.34
C GLY A 341 18.42 2.91 -6.64
N LYS A 342 17.53 2.38 -5.79
CA LYS A 342 16.07 2.59 -5.91
C LYS A 342 15.60 3.93 -5.31
N GLN A 343 16.45 4.67 -4.59
CA GLN A 343 16.07 5.89 -3.89
C GLN A 343 16.22 7.13 -4.77
N LEU A 344 15.30 8.08 -4.57
CA LEU A 344 15.35 9.43 -5.11
C LEU A 344 15.77 10.38 -3.99
N ARG A 345 16.73 11.25 -4.26
CA ARG A 345 17.25 12.22 -3.29
C ARG A 345 17.34 13.60 -3.92
N SER A 346 16.95 14.64 -3.15
CA SER A 346 17.18 16.03 -3.57
C SER A 346 18.69 16.32 -3.57
N THR A 347 19.16 16.98 -4.61
CA THR A 347 20.52 17.53 -4.67
C THR A 347 20.60 18.87 -3.93
N GLU A 348 21.83 19.38 -3.74
CA GLU A 348 22.02 20.72 -3.22
C GLU A 348 21.38 21.78 -4.14
N GLN A 349 21.56 21.64 -5.46
CA GLN A 349 20.95 22.53 -6.45
C GLN A 349 19.41 22.51 -6.36
N GLY A 350 18.80 21.32 -6.20
CA GLY A 350 17.35 21.22 -6.03
C GLY A 350 16.85 21.89 -4.76
N ARG A 351 17.56 21.71 -3.64
CA ARG A 351 17.22 22.39 -2.37
C ARG A 351 17.35 23.91 -2.47
N ASN A 352 18.42 24.38 -3.12
CA ASN A 352 18.64 25.82 -3.32
C ASN A 352 17.52 26.44 -4.19
N LEU A 353 17.08 25.75 -5.25
CA LEU A 353 15.94 26.20 -6.03
C LEU A 353 14.69 26.34 -5.15
N ILE A 354 14.35 25.33 -4.35
CA ILE A 354 13.18 25.38 -3.48
C ILE A 354 13.29 26.51 -2.44
N ASN A 355 14.48 26.85 -1.97
CA ASN A 355 14.67 27.95 -1.01
C ASN A 355 14.34 29.32 -1.58
N VAL A 356 14.53 29.55 -2.89
CA VAL A 356 14.28 30.85 -3.56
C VAL A 356 12.89 30.93 -4.19
N VAL A 357 12.21 29.82 -4.45
CA VAL A 357 10.84 29.82 -5.01
C VAL A 357 9.84 30.37 -3.97
N ALA A 358 8.88 31.17 -4.43
CA ALA A 358 7.84 31.71 -3.57
C ALA A 358 7.05 30.61 -2.84
N LEU A 359 6.70 30.83 -1.57
CA LEU A 359 6.04 29.84 -0.72
C LEU A 359 4.78 29.27 -1.37
N ARG A 360 3.95 30.12 -1.97
CA ARG A 360 2.70 29.70 -2.62
C ARG A 360 2.93 28.71 -3.77
N LEU A 361 4.03 28.84 -4.54
CA LEU A 361 4.35 27.90 -5.63
C LEU A 361 4.86 26.55 -5.13
N LYS A 362 5.21 26.44 -3.85
CA LYS A 362 5.64 25.18 -3.20
C LYS A 362 4.50 24.46 -2.51
N ASP A 363 3.35 25.13 -2.39
CA ASP A 363 2.21 24.61 -1.63
C ASP A 363 1.29 23.80 -2.55
N VAL A 364 0.92 22.60 -2.09
CA VAL A 364 -0.06 21.73 -2.73
C VAL A 364 -1.43 22.40 -2.81
N ALA A 365 -1.75 23.28 -1.85
CA ALA A 365 -2.99 24.04 -1.82
C ALA A 365 -3.23 24.85 -3.10
N LEU A 366 -2.18 25.35 -3.75
CA LEU A 366 -2.32 26.07 -5.01
C LEU A 366 -2.92 25.20 -6.11
N THR A 367 -2.44 23.95 -6.24
CA THR A 367 -3.00 23.00 -7.23
C THR A 367 -4.46 22.69 -6.88
N ALA A 368 -4.75 22.45 -5.61
CA ALA A 368 -6.11 22.17 -5.14
C ALA A 368 -7.08 23.34 -5.41
N GLU A 369 -6.64 24.59 -5.16
CA GLU A 369 -7.42 25.78 -5.49
C GLU A 369 -7.71 25.90 -7.00
N MET A 370 -6.74 25.54 -7.84
CA MET A 370 -6.91 25.55 -9.30
C MET A 370 -7.89 24.46 -9.76
N GLU A 371 -7.77 23.24 -9.25
CA GLU A 371 -8.68 22.12 -9.56
C GLU A 371 -10.10 22.44 -9.08
N GLN A 372 -10.28 23.02 -7.88
CA GLN A 372 -11.58 23.44 -7.40
C GLN A 372 -12.25 24.44 -8.35
N VAL A 373 -11.50 25.42 -8.81
CA VAL A 373 -12.03 26.45 -9.74
C VAL A 373 -12.38 25.84 -11.10
N LEU A 374 -11.60 24.87 -11.59
CA LEU A 374 -11.90 24.16 -12.84
C LEU A 374 -13.15 23.28 -12.68
N SER A 375 -13.29 22.58 -11.57
CA SER A 375 -14.47 21.81 -11.23
C SER A 375 -15.72 22.69 -11.13
N ASP A 376 -15.62 23.88 -10.55
CA ASP A 376 -16.72 24.85 -10.50
C ASP A 376 -17.18 25.28 -11.91
N VAL A 377 -16.26 25.44 -12.85
CA VAL A 377 -16.57 25.74 -14.25
C VAL A 377 -17.26 24.55 -14.93
N GLU A 378 -16.76 23.35 -14.73
CA GLU A 378 -17.32 22.12 -15.28
C GLU A 378 -18.76 21.90 -14.85
N HIS A 379 -19.07 22.15 -13.58
CA HIS A 379 -20.43 22.02 -13.02
C HIS A 379 -21.31 23.26 -13.26
N GLY A 380 -20.82 24.28 -13.96
CA GLY A 380 -21.57 25.50 -14.26
C GLY A 380 -21.73 26.45 -13.09
N ASN A 381 -20.95 26.28 -12.02
CA ASN A 381 -20.96 27.14 -10.83
C ASN A 381 -20.06 28.38 -10.96
N ALA A 382 -19.19 28.44 -11.98
CA ALA A 382 -18.31 29.57 -12.27
C ALA A 382 -18.29 29.91 -13.76
N ASP A 383 -18.09 31.21 -14.07
CA ASP A 383 -17.97 31.69 -15.46
C ASP A 383 -16.56 31.39 -16.01
N PRO A 384 -16.44 30.72 -17.19
CA PRO A 384 -15.15 30.36 -17.77
C PRO A 384 -14.24 31.57 -18.06
N THR A 385 -14.83 32.71 -18.49
CA THR A 385 -14.07 33.90 -18.88
C THR A 385 -13.49 34.61 -17.64
N GLN A 386 -14.26 34.67 -16.56
CA GLN A 386 -13.77 35.20 -15.29
C GLN A 386 -12.68 34.28 -14.70
N THR A 387 -12.84 33.00 -14.83
CA THR A 387 -11.86 31.99 -14.40
C THR A 387 -10.55 32.14 -15.16
N GLU A 388 -10.58 32.26 -16.48
CA GLU A 388 -9.37 32.53 -17.28
C GLU A 388 -8.68 33.83 -16.86
N SER A 389 -9.44 34.89 -16.63
CA SER A 389 -8.92 36.19 -16.17
C SER A 389 -8.24 36.06 -14.81
N ARG A 390 -8.81 35.27 -13.90
CA ARG A 390 -8.26 34.99 -12.57
C ARG A 390 -6.94 34.20 -12.66
N PHE A 391 -6.84 33.20 -13.55
CA PHE A 391 -5.58 32.46 -13.77
C PHE A 391 -4.50 33.31 -14.42
N ARG A 392 -4.85 34.29 -15.30
CA ARG A 392 -3.88 35.22 -15.90
C ARG A 392 -3.35 36.23 -14.92
N ALA A 393 -4.10 36.54 -13.85
CA ALA A 393 -3.70 37.49 -12.80
C ALA A 393 -2.82 36.87 -11.72
N PHE A 394 -2.66 35.54 -11.77
CA PHE A 394 -1.88 34.74 -10.87
C PHE A 394 -0.41 34.67 -11.29
#